data_3a9199ef82edfa87bc3fdf720273251c
#
_entry.id   3a9199ef82edfa87bc3fdf720273251c
#
_cell.length_a   1.000
_cell.length_b   1.000
_cell.length_c   1.000
_cell.angle_alpha   90.00
_cell.angle_beta   90.00
_cell.angle_gamma   90.00
#
_symmetry.space_group_name_H-M   'P 1'
#
loop_
_entity.id
_entity.type
_entity.pdbx_description
1 polymer ?
#
loop_
_entity_poly.entity_id
_entity_poly.type
_entity_poly.pdbx_seq_one_letter_code
_entity_poly.pdbx_strand_id
1 'polypeptide(L)'
;MFPTVLYTEIEGYGKSPEEYYKPLQNRHIMNKKKIAVLVGSLRKESVNRKLANELIRLAPDTLELEILEIGQLPHYNEDLDANPPAEWVTFREKIDAADGYLFVTPEYNRTFSGVIKNALDVASRPYGQSKWGGKPGAIVSSSVSPLGGEGANLALRQPMVFLNIYMMQQPEAYIGNSWELFDEQNNLKSEDTRAFLQSWVNAFAGWVYKF
;
A
#
# COMPACT_ATOMS: atom_id res chain seq x y z
N MET A 1 -23.59 -3.44 -17.95
CA MET A 1 -23.08 -4.21 -16.78
C MET A 1 -22.02 -3.33 -16.16
N PHE A 2 -22.30 -2.65 -15.04
CA PHE A 2 -21.48 -1.58 -14.49
C PHE A 2 -20.29 -2.15 -13.74
N PRO A 3 -19.07 -1.57 -13.86
CA PRO A 3 -17.98 -1.91 -12.97
C PRO A 3 -18.33 -1.37 -11.56
N THR A 4 -18.47 -2.27 -10.61
CA THR A 4 -18.82 -1.92 -9.23
C THR A 4 -17.58 -1.40 -8.53
N VAL A 5 -17.28 -0.11 -8.71
CA VAL A 5 -16.52 0.64 -7.73
C VAL A 5 -17.53 0.99 -6.65
N LEU A 6 -17.48 0.33 -5.50
CA LEU A 6 -18.30 0.69 -4.36
C LEU A 6 -17.77 2.03 -3.81
N TYR A 7 -18.31 3.14 -4.33
CA TYR A 7 -18.32 4.40 -3.62
C TYR A 7 -19.35 4.27 -2.51
N THR A 8 -18.93 4.20 -1.29
CA THR A 8 -19.79 4.62 -0.19
C THR A 8 -19.71 6.15 -0.12
N GLU A 9 -20.50 6.83 -0.95
CA GLU A 9 -20.90 8.19 -0.64
C GLU A 9 -21.77 8.12 0.61
N ILE A 10 -21.19 8.39 1.75
CA ILE A 10 -21.94 8.71 2.95
C ILE A 10 -22.36 10.17 2.76
N GLU A 11 -23.57 10.38 2.24
CA GLU A 11 -24.24 11.68 2.31
C GLU A 11 -24.29 12.12 3.76
N GLY A 12 -23.59 13.20 4.09
CA GLY A 12 -23.64 13.79 5.43
C GLY A 12 -22.31 14.30 6.00
N TYR A 13 -21.17 13.97 5.42
CA TYR A 13 -19.90 14.62 5.75
C TYR A 13 -19.50 15.58 4.63
N GLY A 14 -19.86 16.84 4.81
CA GLY A 14 -19.95 17.90 3.83
C GLY A 14 -18.64 18.44 3.26
N LYS A 15 -17.71 17.60 2.84
CA LYS A 15 -16.55 18.03 2.03
C LYS A 15 -16.20 16.96 1.00
N SER A 16 -16.00 17.37 -0.26
CA SER A 16 -15.46 16.50 -1.29
C SER A 16 -14.02 16.05 -0.94
N PRO A 17 -13.53 14.91 -1.45
CA PRO A 17 -12.13 14.51 -1.28
C PRO A 17 -11.13 15.63 -1.63
N GLU A 18 -11.46 16.47 -2.60
CA GLU A 18 -10.65 17.63 -3.02
C GLU A 18 -10.59 18.73 -1.95
N GLU A 19 -11.62 18.88 -1.11
CA GLU A 19 -11.66 19.85 -0.02
C GLU A 19 -10.83 19.40 1.19
N TYR A 20 -10.66 18.08 1.39
CA TYR A 20 -9.77 17.55 2.42
C TYR A 20 -8.29 17.64 2.03
N TYR A 21 -7.99 17.65 0.73
CA TYR A 21 -6.63 17.63 0.21
C TYR A 21 -6.40 18.81 -0.74
N LYS A 22 -6.41 20.04 -0.23
CA LYS A 22 -5.97 21.18 -1.02
C LYS A 22 -4.55 20.95 -1.51
N PRO A 23 -4.26 21.07 -2.82
CA PRO A 23 -2.90 20.98 -3.32
C PRO A 23 -2.02 22.00 -2.58
N LEU A 24 -0.88 21.58 -2.09
CA LEU A 24 0.10 22.47 -1.50
C LEU A 24 0.60 23.43 -2.56
N GLN A 25 0.10 24.68 -2.54
CA GLN A 25 0.39 25.71 -3.57
C GLN A 25 1.79 26.34 -3.43
N ASN A 26 2.59 25.92 -2.46
CA ASN A 26 3.97 26.39 -2.31
C ASN A 26 4.96 25.35 -2.85
N ARG A 27 5.38 25.50 -4.10
CA ARG A 27 6.56 24.84 -4.70
C ARG A 27 7.85 25.40 -4.06
N HIS A 28 8.06 25.19 -2.77
CA HIS A 28 9.43 25.05 -2.28
C HIS A 28 9.93 23.68 -2.79
N ILE A 29 11.22 23.58 -3.11
CA ILE A 29 11.88 22.34 -3.49
C ILE A 29 11.61 21.34 -2.33
N MET A 30 10.50 20.63 -2.41
CA MET A 30 10.17 19.60 -1.41
C MET A 30 11.04 18.39 -1.74
N ASN A 31 11.84 17.95 -0.78
CA ASN A 31 12.58 16.70 -0.92
C ASN A 31 11.58 15.57 -1.24
N LYS A 32 11.89 14.82 -2.28
CA LYS A 32 11.08 13.68 -2.71
C LYS A 32 10.99 12.65 -1.59
N LYS A 33 9.78 12.27 -1.21
CA LYS A 33 9.54 11.29 -0.14
C LYS A 33 9.66 9.86 -0.68
N LYS A 34 10.47 9.03 -0.02
CA LYS A 34 10.68 7.63 -0.40
C LYS A 34 9.62 6.72 0.21
N ILE A 35 8.91 5.99 -0.63
CA ILE A 35 7.82 5.10 -0.22
C ILE A 35 8.19 3.65 -0.52
N ALA A 36 8.27 2.84 0.53
CA ALA A 36 8.42 1.41 0.37
C ALA A 36 7.06 0.78 0.00
N VAL A 37 7.02 0.10 -1.16
CA VAL A 37 5.83 -0.59 -1.67
C VAL A 37 5.97 -2.08 -1.41
N LEU A 38 5.01 -2.66 -0.66
CA LEU A 38 4.97 -4.08 -0.36
C LEU A 38 3.80 -4.74 -1.10
N VAL A 39 4.12 -5.66 -2.01
CA VAL A 39 3.12 -6.37 -2.82
C VAL A 39 2.90 -7.77 -2.26
N GLY A 40 1.69 -8.07 -1.81
CA GLY A 40 1.31 -9.31 -1.14
C GLY A 40 1.13 -10.53 -2.05
N SER A 41 1.35 -10.42 -3.36
CA SER A 41 1.17 -11.51 -4.31
C SER A 41 2.48 -11.86 -5.01
N LEU A 42 2.90 -13.11 -4.89
CA LEU A 42 4.11 -13.66 -5.51
C LEU A 42 3.87 -14.30 -6.89
N ARG A 43 2.64 -14.28 -7.40
CA ARG A 43 2.35 -14.83 -8.73
C ARG A 43 3.13 -14.08 -9.80
N LYS A 44 3.66 -14.81 -10.80
CA LYS A 44 4.34 -14.21 -11.96
C LYS A 44 3.44 -13.17 -12.67
N GLU A 45 2.17 -13.53 -12.92
CA GLU A 45 1.16 -12.65 -13.52
C GLU A 45 0.27 -12.04 -12.41
N SER A 46 0.90 -11.41 -11.42
CA SER A 46 0.19 -10.83 -10.29
C SER A 46 -0.53 -9.53 -10.69
N VAL A 47 -1.85 -9.51 -10.60
CA VAL A 47 -2.65 -8.30 -10.78
C VAL A 47 -2.29 -7.24 -9.70
N ASN A 48 -2.01 -7.68 -8.47
CA ASN A 48 -1.58 -6.76 -7.42
C ASN A 48 -0.24 -6.08 -7.75
N ARG A 49 0.71 -6.79 -8.40
CA ARG A 49 1.95 -6.18 -8.88
C ARG A 49 1.70 -5.21 -10.04
N LYS A 50 0.83 -5.56 -10.98
CA LYS A 50 0.42 -4.64 -12.07
C LYS A 50 -0.22 -3.38 -11.51
N LEU A 51 -1.08 -3.54 -10.49
CA LEU A 51 -1.71 -2.40 -9.79
C LEU A 51 -0.69 -1.53 -9.05
N ALA A 52 0.29 -2.14 -8.36
CA ALA A 52 1.38 -1.40 -7.73
C ALA A 52 2.20 -0.59 -8.76
N ASN A 53 2.54 -1.19 -9.91
CA ASN A 53 3.23 -0.50 -10.99
C ASN A 53 2.40 0.66 -11.56
N GLU A 54 1.07 0.50 -11.65
CA GLU A 54 0.19 1.59 -12.09
C GLU A 54 0.17 2.73 -11.08
N LEU A 55 0.09 2.45 -9.77
CA LEU A 55 0.18 3.46 -8.73
C LEU A 55 1.52 4.20 -8.75
N ILE A 56 2.64 3.50 -9.02
CA ILE A 56 3.95 4.13 -9.21
C ILE A 56 3.93 5.08 -10.41
N ARG A 57 3.31 4.67 -11.52
CA ARG A 57 3.22 5.47 -12.75
C ARG A 57 2.34 6.72 -12.58
N LEU A 58 1.31 6.62 -11.75
CA LEU A 58 0.37 7.70 -11.44
C LEU A 58 0.85 8.61 -10.29
N ALA A 59 1.90 8.21 -9.58
CA ALA A 59 2.40 8.97 -8.43
C ALA A 59 2.91 10.37 -8.86
N PRO A 60 2.64 11.41 -8.06
CA PRO A 60 3.21 12.72 -8.32
C PRO A 60 4.73 12.71 -8.12
N ASP A 61 5.43 13.63 -8.78
CA ASP A 61 6.90 13.77 -8.71
C ASP A 61 7.46 13.96 -7.29
N THR A 62 6.60 14.30 -6.34
CA THR A 62 6.94 14.46 -4.93
C THR A 62 7.14 13.13 -4.19
N LEU A 63 6.71 12.02 -4.77
CA LEU A 63 6.91 10.69 -4.19
C LEU A 63 7.86 9.87 -5.07
N GLU A 64 8.69 9.06 -4.41
CA GLU A 64 9.51 8.02 -5.03
C GLU A 64 9.08 6.67 -4.45
N LEU A 65 8.37 5.86 -5.25
CA LEU A 65 7.84 4.57 -4.85
C LEU A 65 8.77 3.45 -5.32
N GLU A 66 9.26 2.62 -4.40
CA GLU A 66 10.09 1.44 -4.71
C GLU A 66 9.38 0.17 -4.23
N ILE A 67 9.16 -0.80 -5.13
CA ILE A 67 8.67 -2.13 -4.73
C ILE A 67 9.81 -2.89 -4.05
N LEU A 68 9.61 -3.25 -2.79
CA LEU A 68 10.51 -4.13 -2.06
C LEU A 68 10.10 -5.60 -2.26
N GLU A 69 11.05 -6.42 -2.69
CA GLU A 69 10.80 -7.85 -2.88
C GLU A 69 10.75 -8.58 -1.54
N ILE A 70 9.55 -9.01 -1.14
CA ILE A 70 9.30 -9.67 0.14
C ILE A 70 9.14 -11.20 0.04
N GLY A 71 9.09 -11.73 -1.18
CA GLY A 71 8.91 -13.17 -1.42
C GLY A 71 10.13 -14.01 -1.06
N GLN A 72 11.30 -13.42 -0.95
CA GLN A 72 12.56 -14.10 -0.62
C GLN A 72 12.93 -14.00 0.86
N LEU A 73 12.12 -13.29 1.67
CA LEU A 73 12.39 -13.17 3.09
C LEU A 73 12.15 -14.52 3.79
N PRO A 74 13.18 -15.13 4.41
CA PRO A 74 12.98 -16.27 5.30
C PRO A 74 11.89 -15.95 6.33
N HIS A 75 11.09 -16.96 6.71
CA HIS A 75 10.08 -16.77 7.74
C HIS A 75 10.72 -16.32 9.04
N TYR A 76 10.10 -15.33 9.70
CA TYR A 76 10.56 -14.83 10.97
C TYR A 76 10.61 -15.97 12.00
N ASN A 77 11.76 -16.06 12.67
CA ASN A 77 12.01 -16.94 13.79
C ASN A 77 12.89 -16.18 14.79
N GLU A 78 12.43 -16.02 16.03
CA GLU A 78 13.11 -15.29 17.10
C GLU A 78 14.52 -15.83 17.40
N ASP A 79 14.76 -17.14 17.21
CA ASP A 79 16.09 -17.76 17.41
C ASP A 79 17.17 -17.16 16.48
N LEU A 80 16.77 -16.53 15.39
CA LEU A 80 17.67 -15.90 14.42
C LEU A 80 17.95 -14.43 14.73
N ASP A 81 17.31 -13.82 15.72
CA ASP A 81 17.48 -12.38 16.01
C ASP A 81 18.91 -12.02 16.41
N ALA A 82 19.64 -12.92 17.05
CA ALA A 82 21.04 -12.71 17.43
C ALA A 82 22.02 -12.78 16.23
N ASN A 83 21.63 -13.48 15.15
CA ASN A 83 22.41 -13.62 13.93
C ASN A 83 21.47 -13.67 12.70
N PRO A 84 20.85 -12.55 12.34
CA PRO A 84 19.78 -12.51 11.36
C PRO A 84 20.29 -12.82 9.94
N PRO A 85 19.45 -13.46 9.09
CA PRO A 85 19.71 -13.63 7.68
C PRO A 85 19.98 -12.27 6.99
N ALA A 86 20.85 -12.26 5.99
CA ALA A 86 21.23 -11.05 5.27
C ALA A 86 20.00 -10.36 4.60
N GLU A 87 19.03 -11.14 4.15
CA GLU A 87 17.78 -10.67 3.57
C GLU A 87 16.97 -9.86 4.59
N TRP A 88 16.94 -10.27 5.87
CA TRP A 88 16.27 -9.51 6.92
C TRP A 88 16.99 -8.19 7.21
N VAL A 89 18.33 -8.22 7.26
CA VAL A 89 19.12 -7.01 7.51
C VAL A 89 18.85 -5.97 6.41
N THR A 90 19.02 -6.39 5.15
CA THR A 90 18.78 -5.51 3.99
C THR A 90 17.34 -4.99 3.95
N PHE A 91 16.35 -5.84 4.26
CA PHE A 91 14.95 -5.42 4.28
C PHE A 91 14.68 -4.41 5.41
N ARG A 92 15.18 -4.66 6.63
CA ARG A 92 15.06 -3.74 7.77
C ARG A 92 15.67 -2.36 7.45
N GLU A 93 16.82 -2.32 6.80
CA GLU A 93 17.48 -1.06 6.36
C GLU A 93 16.61 -0.29 5.37
N LYS A 94 16.01 -0.98 4.38
CA LYS A 94 15.12 -0.34 3.40
C LYS A 94 13.84 0.20 4.05
N ILE A 95 13.24 -0.51 4.99
CA ILE A 95 12.09 -0.05 5.77
C ILE A 95 12.44 1.15 6.63
N ASP A 96 13.62 1.13 7.27
CA ASP A 96 14.11 2.25 8.10
C ASP A 96 14.36 3.50 7.26
N ALA A 97 14.89 3.34 6.04
CA ALA A 97 15.19 4.46 5.13
C ALA A 97 13.96 5.05 4.42
N ALA A 98 12.81 4.38 4.44
CA ALA A 98 11.59 4.86 3.80
C ALA A 98 10.91 5.95 4.64
N ASP A 99 10.31 6.95 3.98
CA ASP A 99 9.50 8.00 4.60
C ASP A 99 8.04 7.56 4.84
N GLY A 100 7.60 6.47 4.19
CA GLY A 100 6.26 5.94 4.31
C GLY A 100 6.07 4.61 3.59
N TYR A 101 4.88 4.05 3.68
CA TYR A 101 4.61 2.69 3.22
C TYR A 101 3.33 2.60 2.38
N LEU A 102 3.39 1.83 1.28
CA LEU A 102 2.24 1.45 0.49
C LEU A 102 2.11 -0.08 0.46
N PHE A 103 1.01 -0.59 0.97
CA PHE A 103 0.69 -2.02 0.93
C PHE A 103 -0.32 -2.31 -0.18
N VAL A 104 0.03 -3.23 -1.09
CA VAL A 104 -0.87 -3.70 -2.15
C VAL A 104 -1.14 -5.18 -1.92
N THR A 105 -2.32 -5.51 -1.41
CA THR A 105 -2.62 -6.86 -0.92
C THR A 105 -3.72 -7.58 -1.70
N PRO A 106 -3.53 -8.88 -2.05
CA PRO A 106 -4.65 -9.75 -2.38
C PRO A 106 -5.43 -10.10 -1.10
N GLU A 107 -6.61 -10.68 -1.27
CA GLU A 107 -7.33 -11.34 -0.19
C GLU A 107 -7.14 -12.86 -0.29
N TYR A 108 -6.58 -13.47 0.76
CA TYR A 108 -6.47 -14.91 0.94
C TYR A 108 -7.20 -15.32 2.21
N ASN A 109 -8.26 -16.15 2.06
CA ASN A 109 -9.02 -16.63 3.20
C ASN A 109 -9.50 -15.50 4.15
N ARG A 110 -10.06 -14.42 3.58
CA ARG A 110 -10.60 -13.26 4.31
C ARG A 110 -9.56 -12.42 5.05
N THR A 111 -8.26 -12.56 4.71
CA THR A 111 -7.20 -11.75 5.30
C THR A 111 -6.13 -11.40 4.26
N PHE A 112 -5.17 -10.58 4.66
CA PHE A 112 -4.00 -10.26 3.83
C PHE A 112 -3.03 -11.44 3.73
N SER A 113 -2.12 -11.39 2.77
CA SER A 113 -1.23 -12.51 2.45
C SER A 113 -0.16 -12.76 3.54
N GLY A 114 0.23 -14.03 3.69
CA GLY A 114 1.28 -14.44 4.62
C GLY A 114 2.63 -13.78 4.37
N VAL A 115 2.95 -13.43 3.11
CA VAL A 115 4.22 -12.75 2.80
C VAL A 115 4.26 -11.32 3.34
N ILE A 116 3.13 -10.58 3.34
CA ILE A 116 3.04 -9.28 4.02
C ILE A 116 3.19 -9.49 5.53
N LYS A 117 2.50 -10.49 6.11
CA LYS A 117 2.62 -10.77 7.54
C LYS A 117 4.06 -11.05 7.94
N ASN A 118 4.76 -11.89 7.17
CA ASN A 118 6.18 -12.16 7.41
C ASN A 118 7.04 -10.90 7.33
N ALA A 119 6.84 -10.06 6.32
CA ALA A 119 7.56 -8.79 6.20
C ALA A 119 7.34 -7.87 7.40
N LEU A 120 6.08 -7.78 7.89
CA LEU A 120 5.76 -7.00 9.10
C LEU A 120 6.50 -7.54 10.33
N ASP A 121 6.53 -8.86 10.50
CA ASP A 121 7.20 -9.49 11.64
C ASP A 121 8.73 -9.29 11.58
N VAL A 122 9.35 -9.54 10.42
CA VAL A 122 10.79 -9.36 10.21
C VAL A 122 11.25 -7.95 10.57
N ALA A 123 10.58 -6.91 10.10
CA ALA A 123 11.03 -5.53 10.34
C ALA A 123 10.51 -4.94 11.67
N SER A 124 9.67 -5.65 12.42
CA SER A 124 9.25 -5.28 13.77
C SER A 124 10.21 -5.76 14.86
N ARG A 125 11.20 -6.55 14.51
CA ARG A 125 12.11 -7.24 15.44
C ARG A 125 13.58 -6.88 15.20
N PRO A 126 14.47 -7.10 16.19
CA PRO A 126 14.22 -7.58 17.56
C PRO A 126 13.31 -6.65 18.37
N TYR A 127 12.77 -7.13 19.49
CA TYR A 127 11.89 -6.34 20.35
C TYR A 127 12.52 -4.99 20.75
N GLY A 128 11.75 -3.91 20.64
CA GLY A 128 12.24 -2.56 20.90
C GLY A 128 13.01 -1.90 19.74
N GLN A 129 13.24 -2.61 18.62
CA GLN A 129 13.98 -2.12 17.45
C GLN A 129 13.15 -2.09 16.15
N SER A 130 11.83 -2.04 16.29
CA SER A 130 10.93 -1.96 15.12
C SER A 130 11.29 -0.81 14.19
N LYS A 131 11.31 -1.09 12.88
CA LYS A 131 11.60 -0.13 11.82
C LYS A 131 10.35 0.55 11.24
N TRP A 132 9.16 0.11 11.69
CA TRP A 132 7.88 0.55 11.13
C TRP A 132 7.38 1.89 11.68
N GLY A 133 7.57 2.14 12.97
CA GLY A 133 6.79 3.13 13.71
C GLY A 133 7.02 4.59 13.30
N GLY A 134 5.97 5.40 13.48
CA GLY A 134 6.04 6.86 13.34
C GLY A 134 5.97 7.38 11.90
N LYS A 135 5.64 6.53 10.92
CA LYS A 135 5.60 6.89 9.49
C LYS A 135 4.21 6.66 8.88
N PRO A 136 3.83 7.46 7.86
CA PRO A 136 2.55 7.31 7.17
C PRO A 136 2.50 6.03 6.32
N GLY A 137 1.32 5.45 6.21
CA GLY A 137 1.07 4.30 5.35
C GLY A 137 -0.30 4.34 4.69
N ALA A 138 -0.48 3.55 3.63
CA ALA A 138 -1.77 3.34 2.98
C ALA A 138 -1.88 1.91 2.45
N ILE A 139 -3.12 1.45 2.24
CA ILE A 139 -3.44 0.11 1.75
C ILE A 139 -4.32 0.22 0.51
N VAL A 140 -3.96 -0.52 -0.53
CA VAL A 140 -4.83 -0.86 -1.66
C VAL A 140 -5.02 -2.37 -1.64
N SER A 141 -6.25 -2.84 -1.65
CA SER A 141 -6.55 -4.26 -1.83
C SER A 141 -7.14 -4.54 -3.19
N SER A 142 -6.88 -5.74 -3.71
CA SER A 142 -7.44 -6.16 -4.99
C SER A 142 -7.77 -7.65 -4.98
N SER A 143 -8.96 -7.98 -5.48
CA SER A 143 -9.47 -9.35 -5.53
C SER A 143 -10.27 -9.57 -6.80
N VAL A 144 -10.41 -10.85 -7.20
CA VAL A 144 -11.33 -11.26 -8.28
C VAL A 144 -12.80 -11.07 -7.88
N SER A 145 -13.10 -11.07 -6.57
CA SER A 145 -14.42 -10.73 -6.04
C SER A 145 -14.76 -9.26 -6.26
N PRO A 146 -16.04 -8.92 -6.49
CA PRO A 146 -16.50 -7.53 -6.55
C PRO A 146 -16.19 -6.71 -5.29
N LEU A 147 -16.02 -7.37 -4.12
CA LEU A 147 -15.67 -6.69 -2.85
C LEU A 147 -14.22 -6.18 -2.80
N GLY A 148 -13.39 -6.45 -3.81
CA GLY A 148 -12.07 -5.84 -3.95
C GLY A 148 -11.07 -6.18 -2.86
N GLY A 149 -11.31 -7.23 -2.07
CA GLY A 149 -10.42 -7.62 -0.98
C GLY A 149 -10.59 -6.76 0.28
N GLU A 150 -11.80 -6.27 0.55
CA GLU A 150 -12.14 -5.48 1.74
C GLU A 150 -11.70 -6.17 3.03
N GLY A 151 -11.97 -7.48 3.18
CA GLY A 151 -11.57 -8.25 4.36
C GLY A 151 -10.07 -8.22 4.63
N ALA A 152 -9.27 -8.31 3.56
CA ALA A 152 -7.80 -8.20 3.66
C ALA A 152 -7.34 -6.81 4.04
N ASN A 153 -7.97 -5.77 3.47
CA ASN A 153 -7.64 -4.37 3.79
C ASN A 153 -7.90 -4.08 5.27
N LEU A 154 -9.10 -4.43 5.76
CA LEU A 154 -9.48 -4.22 7.16
C LEU A 154 -8.60 -5.04 8.12
N ALA A 155 -8.33 -6.31 7.79
CA ALA A 155 -7.45 -7.15 8.60
C ALA A 155 -6.02 -6.61 8.69
N LEU A 156 -5.51 -6.03 7.59
CA LEU A 156 -4.16 -5.46 7.56
C LEU A 156 -4.05 -4.17 8.40
N ARG A 157 -5.14 -3.44 8.64
CA ARG A 157 -5.14 -2.25 9.51
C ARG A 157 -4.86 -2.60 10.98
N GLN A 158 -5.22 -3.80 11.43
CA GLN A 158 -4.99 -4.21 12.83
C GLN A 158 -3.51 -4.20 13.25
N PRO A 159 -2.59 -4.90 12.58
CA PRO A 159 -1.18 -4.85 12.95
C PRO A 159 -0.57 -3.45 12.79
N MET A 160 -1.10 -2.60 11.93
CA MET A 160 -0.59 -1.23 11.75
C MET A 160 -0.78 -0.38 13.01
N VAL A 161 -1.84 -0.61 13.79
CA VAL A 161 -2.06 0.06 15.08
C VAL A 161 -0.93 -0.29 16.05
N PHE A 162 -0.59 -1.57 16.19
CA PHE A 162 0.48 -2.03 17.07
C PHE A 162 1.86 -1.55 16.59
N LEU A 163 2.08 -1.55 15.27
CA LEU A 163 3.33 -1.11 14.66
C LEU A 163 3.50 0.41 14.62
N ASN A 164 2.49 1.18 15.11
CA ASN A 164 2.48 2.64 15.11
C ASN A 164 2.69 3.25 13.72
N ILE A 165 2.06 2.66 12.68
CA ILE A 165 2.03 3.20 11.32
C ILE A 165 0.79 4.08 11.18
N TYR A 166 0.96 5.33 10.76
CA TYR A 166 -0.14 6.28 10.60
C TYR A 166 -0.89 6.04 9.28
N MET A 167 -1.89 5.16 9.34
CA MET A 167 -2.63 4.74 8.15
C MET A 167 -3.56 5.83 7.62
N MET A 168 -3.49 6.09 6.31
CA MET A 168 -4.48 6.92 5.61
C MET A 168 -5.87 6.30 5.78
N GLN A 169 -6.82 7.11 6.27
CA GLN A 169 -8.19 6.66 6.53
C GLN A 169 -9.03 6.68 5.25
N GLN A 170 -8.97 7.81 4.53
CA GLN A 170 -9.73 8.03 3.31
C GLN A 170 -8.88 8.70 2.22
N PRO A 171 -9.17 8.40 0.93
CA PRO A 171 -10.15 7.40 0.46
C PRO A 171 -9.64 5.97 0.65
N GLU A 172 -10.54 5.02 0.92
CA GLU A 172 -10.22 3.59 0.90
C GLU A 172 -10.14 3.08 -0.55
N ALA A 173 -9.34 2.03 -0.79
CA ALA A 173 -9.18 1.46 -2.12
C ALA A 173 -9.37 -0.07 -2.09
N TYR A 174 -10.52 -0.52 -2.61
CA TYR A 174 -10.93 -1.90 -2.77
C TYR A 174 -11.17 -2.18 -4.25
N ILE A 175 -10.22 -2.79 -4.94
CA ILE A 175 -10.27 -2.96 -6.39
C ILE A 175 -10.82 -4.34 -6.73
N GLY A 176 -12.11 -4.41 -7.02
CA GLY A 176 -12.83 -5.64 -7.39
C GLY A 176 -12.62 -6.05 -8.84
N ASN A 177 -13.13 -7.24 -9.20
CA ASN A 177 -13.08 -7.80 -10.56
C ASN A 177 -11.68 -7.72 -11.19
N SER A 178 -10.66 -7.99 -10.39
CA SER A 178 -9.27 -7.67 -10.71
C SER A 178 -8.73 -8.38 -11.97
N TRP A 179 -9.35 -9.48 -12.40
CA TRP A 179 -9.01 -10.20 -13.62
C TRP A 179 -9.36 -9.42 -14.91
N GLU A 180 -10.25 -8.42 -14.83
CA GLU A 180 -10.66 -7.55 -15.94
C GLU A 180 -9.92 -6.21 -16.00
N LEU A 181 -9.10 -5.88 -15.00
CA LEU A 181 -8.51 -4.55 -14.84
C LEU A 181 -7.53 -4.17 -15.95
N PHE A 182 -6.76 -5.14 -16.45
CA PHE A 182 -5.68 -4.89 -17.38
C PHE A 182 -5.90 -5.60 -18.71
N ASP A 183 -5.44 -4.98 -19.80
CA ASP A 183 -5.33 -5.60 -21.11
C ASP A 183 -4.08 -6.51 -21.21
N GLU A 184 -3.87 -7.12 -22.38
CA GLU A 184 -2.71 -7.99 -22.67
C GLU A 184 -1.37 -7.23 -22.63
N GLN A 185 -1.40 -5.91 -22.82
CA GLN A 185 -0.26 -5.01 -22.74
C GLN A 185 -0.03 -4.44 -21.35
N ASN A 186 -0.81 -4.89 -20.35
CA ASN A 186 -0.82 -4.42 -18.96
C ASN A 186 -1.25 -2.96 -18.77
N ASN A 187 -2.06 -2.40 -19.66
CA ASN A 187 -2.69 -1.10 -19.46
C ASN A 187 -4.03 -1.26 -18.74
N LEU A 188 -4.37 -0.30 -17.89
CA LEU A 188 -5.72 -0.23 -17.30
C LEU A 188 -6.75 -0.05 -18.42
N LYS A 189 -7.80 -0.88 -18.40
CA LYS A 189 -8.88 -0.84 -19.39
C LYS A 189 -9.88 0.29 -19.14
N SER A 190 -10.06 0.71 -17.89
CA SER A 190 -11.08 1.68 -17.47
C SER A 190 -10.45 3.00 -17.10
N GLU A 191 -10.90 4.07 -17.77
CA GLU A 191 -10.50 5.44 -17.43
C GLU A 191 -11.07 5.87 -16.07
N ASP A 192 -12.24 5.38 -15.66
CA ASP A 192 -12.80 5.66 -14.33
C ASP A 192 -11.92 5.07 -13.24
N THR A 193 -11.43 3.82 -13.44
CA THR A 193 -10.49 3.20 -12.51
C THR A 193 -9.17 3.97 -12.48
N ARG A 194 -8.68 4.44 -13.62
CA ARG A 194 -7.46 5.26 -13.70
C ARG A 194 -7.64 6.58 -12.93
N ALA A 195 -8.75 7.28 -13.16
CA ALA A 195 -9.06 8.54 -12.49
C ALA A 195 -9.17 8.35 -10.96
N PHE A 196 -9.82 7.27 -10.53
CA PHE A 196 -9.87 6.90 -9.11
C PHE A 196 -8.47 6.67 -8.51
N LEU A 197 -7.63 5.85 -9.16
CA LEU A 197 -6.28 5.57 -8.68
C LEU A 197 -5.40 6.83 -8.67
N GLN A 198 -5.56 7.71 -9.65
CA GLN A 198 -4.86 9.00 -9.68
C GLN A 198 -5.27 9.89 -8.50
N SER A 199 -6.57 10.00 -8.24
CA SER A 199 -7.09 10.74 -7.08
C SER A 199 -6.59 10.13 -5.77
N TRP A 200 -6.63 8.81 -5.67
CA TRP A 200 -6.18 8.08 -4.49
C TRP A 200 -4.69 8.28 -4.20
N VAL A 201 -3.82 8.16 -5.21
CA VAL A 201 -2.37 8.35 -5.01
C VAL A 201 -2.02 9.80 -4.68
N ASN A 202 -2.77 10.77 -5.21
CA ASN A 202 -2.63 12.18 -4.85
C ASN A 202 -3.03 12.42 -3.38
N ALA A 203 -4.12 11.80 -2.91
CA ALA A 203 -4.52 11.84 -1.50
C ALA A 203 -3.47 11.20 -0.59
N PHE A 204 -2.89 10.07 -1.03
CA PHE A 204 -1.77 9.44 -0.30
C PHE A 204 -0.54 10.34 -0.24
N ALA A 205 -0.17 11.01 -1.32
CA ALA A 205 0.90 12.00 -1.30
C ALA A 205 0.61 13.12 -0.28
N GLY A 206 -0.60 13.67 -0.28
CA GLY A 206 -1.02 14.66 0.70
C GLY A 206 -0.99 14.13 2.14
N TRP A 207 -1.27 12.83 2.35
CA TRP A 207 -1.15 12.18 3.65
C TRP A 207 0.30 12.07 4.09
N VAL A 208 1.20 11.62 3.21
CA VAL A 208 2.63 11.48 3.49
C VAL A 208 3.25 12.80 3.96
N TYR A 209 2.86 13.91 3.34
CA TYR A 209 3.39 15.24 3.70
C TYR A 209 2.80 15.88 4.97
N LYS A 210 1.95 15.17 5.70
CA LYS A 210 1.53 15.60 7.04
C LYS A 210 2.52 15.20 8.13
N PHE A 211 3.47 14.34 7.78
CA PHE A 211 4.51 13.79 8.66
C PHE A 211 5.91 14.10 8.10
#